data_b1021c45a4c3aff01fa101f57e002cbe
#
_entry.id   b1021c45a4c3aff01fa101f57e002cbe
#
_cell.length_a   1.000
_cell.length_b   1.000
_cell.length_c   1.000
_cell.angle_alpha   90.00
_cell.angle_beta   90.00
_cell.angle_gamma   90.00
#
_symmetry.space_group_name_H-M   'P 1'
#
loop_
_entity.id
_entity.type
_entity.pdbx_description
1 polymer ?
#
loop_
_entity_poly.entity_id
_entity_poly.type
_entity_poly.pdbx_seq_one_letter_code
_entity_poly.pdbx_strand_id
1 'polypeptide(L)'
;IITPTSIINCNGLFGEGLVNESDYVHCHQLSGHGDLNIVGAIQNSCNVFFCTLGYRLGLDENGTFKQKRSLEMIQKYADMFKLDEKTGIEISETDPNVTDSLPIPSSIGQGTNNYTTTQLARYVTTIANSGTVYNLSLLQKATDSDGNDIDMGADFGPTVNSEMDVDSSIWDLVHEGMRKVISVSNATIFPESWPVELSGKTGTAQEDRTRA
;
A
#
# COMPACT_ATOMS: atom_id res chain seq x y z
N ILE A 1 -2.41 -1.39 18.13
CA ILE A 1 -3.07 -0.30 17.37
C ILE A 1 -4.48 -0.75 17.00
N ILE A 2 -4.61 -1.83 16.30
CA ILE A 2 -5.88 -2.54 16.05
C ILE A 2 -5.66 -4.05 16.15
N THR A 3 -6.75 -4.79 16.33
CA THR A 3 -6.83 -6.25 16.21
C THR A 3 -7.67 -6.61 14.98
N PRO A 4 -7.68 -7.86 14.53
CA PRO A 4 -8.53 -8.30 13.42
C PRO A 4 -10.01 -7.97 13.61
N THR A 5 -10.48 -7.94 14.86
CA THR A 5 -11.87 -7.66 15.25
C THR A 5 -12.15 -6.21 15.62
N SER A 6 -11.15 -5.34 15.57
CA SER A 6 -11.35 -3.91 15.86
C SER A 6 -12.29 -3.28 14.86
N ILE A 7 -13.25 -2.51 15.38
CA ILE A 7 -14.20 -1.73 14.59
C ILE A 7 -13.84 -0.24 14.69
N ILE A 8 -13.89 0.44 13.57
CA ILE A 8 -13.78 1.91 13.47
C ILE A 8 -15.00 2.39 12.69
N ASN A 9 -15.73 3.36 13.27
CA ASN A 9 -16.86 3.99 12.61
C ASN A 9 -16.37 5.06 11.62
N CYS A 10 -16.87 4.99 10.39
CA CYS A 10 -16.66 6.00 9.37
C CYS A 10 -17.93 6.83 9.20
N ASN A 11 -17.93 8.06 9.67
CA ASN A 11 -19.00 9.04 9.49
C ASN A 11 -18.78 9.97 8.29
N GLY A 12 -17.76 9.70 7.45
CA GLY A 12 -17.44 10.50 6.27
C GLY A 12 -16.34 11.53 6.49
N LEU A 13 -15.94 11.81 7.73
CA LEU A 13 -14.92 12.81 8.08
C LEU A 13 -13.96 12.24 9.14
N PHE A 14 -12.65 12.37 8.89
CA PHE A 14 -11.62 12.15 9.90
C PHE A 14 -11.15 13.51 10.45
N GLY A 15 -10.90 13.56 11.74
CA GLY A 15 -10.14 14.64 12.38
C GLY A 15 -10.90 15.45 13.40
N GLU A 16 -12.23 15.40 13.39
CA GLU A 16 -13.07 16.17 14.32
C GLU A 16 -12.70 15.84 15.79
N GLY A 17 -12.30 16.86 16.53
CA GLY A 17 -11.87 16.73 17.91
C GLY A 17 -10.48 16.07 18.12
N LEU A 18 -9.76 15.69 17.06
CA LEU A 18 -8.47 15.02 17.11
C LEU A 18 -7.32 15.88 16.58
N VAL A 19 -7.55 16.60 15.49
CA VAL A 19 -6.56 17.41 14.80
C VAL A 19 -7.17 18.77 14.44
N ASN A 20 -6.34 19.70 13.91
CA ASN A 20 -6.87 20.99 13.43
C ASN A 20 -7.77 20.80 12.20
N GLU A 21 -8.71 21.72 11.97
CA GLU A 21 -9.62 21.66 10.81
C GLU A 21 -8.87 21.63 9.46
N SER A 22 -7.69 22.24 9.39
CA SER A 22 -6.81 22.17 8.20
C SER A 22 -6.34 20.77 7.86
N ASP A 23 -6.36 19.86 8.83
CA ASP A 23 -5.87 18.50 8.73
C ASP A 23 -7.01 17.48 8.61
N TYR A 24 -8.25 17.94 8.45
CA TYR A 24 -9.42 17.08 8.24
C TYR A 24 -9.33 16.38 6.89
N VAL A 25 -9.68 15.09 6.89
CA VAL A 25 -9.71 14.28 5.67
C VAL A 25 -11.11 13.72 5.44
N HIS A 26 -11.68 14.06 4.30
CA HIS A 26 -12.96 13.49 3.89
C HIS A 26 -12.79 12.07 3.34
N CYS A 27 -13.73 11.20 3.68
CA CYS A 27 -13.89 9.95 2.98
C CYS A 27 -14.56 10.22 1.62
N HIS A 28 -14.27 9.39 0.61
CA HIS A 28 -14.94 9.51 -0.69
C HIS A 28 -16.45 9.25 -0.56
N GLN A 29 -16.86 8.44 0.42
CA GLN A 29 -18.26 8.31 0.84
C GLN A 29 -18.53 9.36 1.93
N LEU A 30 -19.10 10.50 1.53
CA LEU A 30 -19.31 11.65 2.44
C LEU A 30 -20.31 11.34 3.57
N SER A 31 -21.28 10.45 3.33
CA SER A 31 -22.21 9.97 4.37
C SER A 31 -21.60 8.95 5.33
N GLY A 32 -20.35 8.55 5.07
CA GLY A 32 -19.64 7.51 5.81
C GLY A 32 -19.97 6.10 5.35
N HIS A 33 -19.14 5.16 5.77
CA HIS A 33 -19.31 3.73 5.53
C HIS A 33 -19.94 3.00 6.74
N GLY A 34 -20.15 3.70 7.86
CA GLY A 34 -20.55 3.08 9.13
C GLY A 34 -19.42 2.31 9.77
N ASP A 35 -19.76 1.25 10.49
CA ASP A 35 -18.82 0.42 11.24
C ASP A 35 -18.04 -0.54 10.32
N LEU A 36 -16.73 -0.43 10.32
CA LEU A 36 -15.83 -1.24 9.51
C LEU A 36 -14.76 -1.93 10.37
N ASN A 37 -14.47 -3.18 10.05
CA ASN A 37 -13.21 -3.83 10.40
C ASN A 37 -12.17 -3.61 9.29
N ILE A 38 -10.96 -4.16 9.46
CA ILE A 38 -9.85 -3.97 8.49
C ILE A 38 -10.22 -4.50 7.08
N VAL A 39 -10.89 -5.64 6.98
CA VAL A 39 -11.32 -6.24 5.70
C VAL A 39 -12.29 -5.30 4.98
N GLY A 40 -13.31 -4.82 5.68
CA GLY A 40 -14.27 -3.85 5.15
C GLY A 40 -13.63 -2.51 4.79
N ALA A 41 -12.63 -2.07 5.55
CA ALA A 41 -11.91 -0.84 5.28
C ALA A 41 -11.07 -0.92 4.00
N ILE A 42 -10.40 -2.05 3.74
CA ILE A 42 -9.66 -2.30 2.49
C ILE A 42 -10.64 -2.38 1.33
N GLN A 43 -11.71 -3.17 1.46
CA GLN A 43 -12.76 -3.33 0.45
C GLN A 43 -13.34 -1.99 -0.01
N ASN A 44 -13.71 -1.14 0.95
CA ASN A 44 -14.36 0.14 0.67
C ASN A 44 -13.38 1.31 0.51
N SER A 45 -12.07 1.07 0.54
CA SER A 45 -11.05 2.14 0.45
C SER A 45 -11.31 3.30 1.43
N CYS A 46 -11.61 2.99 2.69
CA CYS A 46 -12.10 3.96 3.66
C CYS A 46 -10.99 4.89 4.18
N ASN A 47 -11.00 6.15 3.78
CA ASN A 47 -10.01 7.13 4.24
C ASN A 47 -10.05 7.31 5.75
N VAL A 48 -11.25 7.42 6.36
CA VAL A 48 -11.39 7.63 7.80
C VAL A 48 -10.74 6.51 8.60
N PHE A 49 -10.90 5.25 8.15
CA PHE A 49 -10.28 4.10 8.82
C PHE A 49 -8.76 4.21 8.82
N PHE A 50 -8.15 4.42 7.64
CA PHE A 50 -6.69 4.46 7.52
C PHE A 50 -6.08 5.74 8.12
N CYS A 51 -6.74 6.89 8.04
CA CYS A 51 -6.32 8.10 8.76
C CYS A 51 -6.35 7.87 10.28
N THR A 52 -7.35 7.15 10.79
CA THR A 52 -7.40 6.76 12.21
C THR A 52 -6.21 5.86 12.59
N LEU A 53 -5.79 4.95 11.71
CA LEU A 53 -4.58 4.16 11.94
C LEU A 53 -3.33 5.04 11.96
N GLY A 54 -3.16 5.93 10.98
CA GLY A 54 -2.06 6.89 10.94
C GLY A 54 -1.98 7.73 12.22
N TYR A 55 -3.13 8.20 12.71
CA TYR A 55 -3.21 8.91 13.98
C TYR A 55 -2.79 8.03 15.18
N ARG A 56 -3.33 6.80 15.26
CA ARG A 56 -2.99 5.87 16.36
C ARG A 56 -1.54 5.46 16.37
N LEU A 57 -0.88 5.36 15.23
CA LEU A 57 0.56 5.13 15.12
C LEU A 57 1.39 6.25 15.77
N GLY A 58 0.87 7.46 15.75
CA GLY A 58 1.51 8.64 16.34
C GLY A 58 1.26 8.84 17.83
N LEU A 59 0.37 8.09 18.47
CA LEU A 59 0.09 8.27 19.89
C LEU A 59 1.29 7.82 20.76
N ASP A 60 1.70 8.68 21.68
CA ASP A 60 2.67 8.34 22.71
C ASP A 60 1.99 7.59 23.89
N GLU A 61 2.76 7.24 24.90
CA GLU A 61 2.28 6.53 26.10
C GLU A 61 1.20 7.29 26.90
N ASN A 62 1.14 8.62 26.74
CA ASN A 62 0.15 9.48 27.36
C ASN A 62 -1.09 9.72 26.47
N GLY A 63 -1.16 9.06 25.32
CA GLY A 63 -2.24 9.24 24.35
C GLY A 63 -2.16 10.56 23.55
N THR A 64 -1.01 11.24 23.55
CA THR A 64 -0.81 12.49 22.80
C THR A 64 -0.26 12.18 21.42
N PHE A 65 -0.88 12.74 20.38
CA PHE A 65 -0.42 12.58 19.01
C PHE A 65 0.91 13.30 18.76
N LYS A 66 1.88 12.57 18.22
CA LYS A 66 3.20 13.06 17.80
C LYS A 66 3.39 12.78 16.33
N GLN A 67 3.37 13.83 15.52
CA GLN A 67 3.54 13.73 14.07
C GLN A 67 4.80 12.93 13.68
N LYS A 68 5.94 13.24 14.32
CA LYS A 68 7.22 12.55 14.07
C LYS A 68 7.12 11.04 14.29
N ARG A 69 6.45 10.61 15.39
CA ARG A 69 6.25 9.20 15.69
C ARG A 69 5.41 8.48 14.63
N SER A 70 4.34 9.13 14.15
CA SER A 70 3.52 8.57 13.09
C SER A 70 4.32 8.39 11.79
N LEU A 71 5.11 9.40 11.40
CA LEU A 71 6.00 9.32 10.24
C LEU A 71 7.04 8.19 10.38
N GLU A 72 7.74 8.12 11.51
CA GLU A 72 8.73 7.07 11.77
C GLU A 72 8.11 5.67 11.66
N MET A 73 6.87 5.50 12.11
CA MET A 73 6.17 4.21 12.00
C MET A 73 5.77 3.90 10.55
N ILE A 74 5.29 4.89 9.78
CA ILE A 74 4.98 4.71 8.35
C ILE A 74 6.26 4.35 7.59
N GLN A 75 7.36 5.09 7.82
CA GLN A 75 8.65 4.85 7.20
C GLN A 75 9.21 3.47 7.54
N LYS A 76 9.07 3.02 8.79
CA LYS A 76 9.47 1.67 9.21
C LYS A 76 8.75 0.58 8.39
N TYR A 77 7.44 0.71 8.19
CA TYR A 77 6.71 -0.26 7.38
C TYR A 77 7.04 -0.14 5.90
N ALA A 78 7.30 1.06 5.39
CA ALA A 78 7.76 1.25 4.02
C ALA A 78 9.12 0.58 3.76
N ASP A 79 10.07 0.67 4.72
CA ASP A 79 11.35 -0.05 4.67
C ASP A 79 11.16 -1.58 4.65
N MET A 80 10.23 -2.12 5.43
CA MET A 80 9.94 -3.56 5.38
C MET A 80 9.51 -4.02 3.97
N PHE A 81 8.80 -3.18 3.22
CA PHE A 81 8.42 -3.41 1.82
C PHE A 81 9.48 -2.95 0.82
N LYS A 82 10.61 -2.46 1.29
CA LYS A 82 11.69 -1.89 0.45
C LYS A 82 11.20 -0.78 -0.50
N LEU A 83 10.25 0.03 -0.02
CA LEU A 83 9.76 1.19 -0.76
C LEU A 83 10.70 2.39 -0.68
N ASP A 84 11.71 2.35 0.18
CA ASP A 84 12.76 3.36 0.37
C ASP A 84 13.98 3.14 -0.55
N GLU A 85 14.00 2.08 -1.34
CA GLU A 85 15.09 1.76 -2.26
C GLU A 85 14.62 1.43 -3.67
N LYS A 86 15.52 1.53 -4.64
CA LYS A 86 15.31 1.10 -6.04
C LYS A 86 15.04 -0.40 -6.11
N THR A 87 14.37 -0.83 -7.18
CA THR A 87 13.99 -2.24 -7.34
C THR A 87 15.11 -3.12 -7.87
N GLY A 88 16.16 -2.52 -8.41
CA GLY A 88 17.33 -3.23 -8.93
C GLY A 88 17.25 -3.62 -10.41
N ILE A 89 16.20 -3.16 -11.14
CA ILE A 89 16.12 -3.41 -12.59
C ILE A 89 17.29 -2.78 -13.33
N GLU A 90 17.63 -3.33 -14.50
CA GLU A 90 18.82 -3.00 -15.29
C GLU A 90 18.75 -1.64 -15.98
N ILE A 91 17.64 -0.94 -15.90
CA ILE A 91 17.46 0.43 -16.41
C ILE A 91 17.49 1.46 -15.27
N SER A 92 17.70 2.72 -15.63
CA SER A 92 17.72 3.81 -14.64
C SER A 92 16.38 3.98 -13.95
N GLU A 93 16.39 3.98 -12.62
CA GLU A 93 15.24 4.26 -11.77
C GLU A 93 15.41 5.60 -11.06
N THR A 94 14.32 6.33 -10.89
CA THR A 94 14.26 7.49 -10.00
C THR A 94 14.32 7.02 -8.54
N ASP A 95 14.99 7.81 -7.70
CA ASP A 95 15.00 7.54 -6.26
C ASP A 95 13.60 7.67 -5.68
N PRO A 96 13.18 6.73 -4.81
CA PRO A 96 11.89 6.83 -4.13
C PRO A 96 11.88 7.95 -3.10
N ASN A 97 10.70 8.43 -2.78
CA ASN A 97 10.48 9.27 -1.61
C ASN A 97 9.42 8.64 -0.71
N VAL A 98 9.84 8.07 0.40
CA VAL A 98 8.93 7.72 1.49
C VAL A 98 8.58 8.99 2.24
N THR A 99 7.33 9.17 2.55
CA THR A 99 6.83 10.40 3.18
C THR A 99 7.69 10.88 4.35
N ASP A 100 7.96 12.18 4.37
CA ASP A 100 8.72 12.89 5.42
C ASP A 100 7.87 13.95 6.13
N SER A 101 6.63 14.13 5.69
CA SER A 101 5.67 15.08 6.24
C SER A 101 4.24 14.59 6.07
N LEU A 102 3.29 15.25 6.71
CA LEU A 102 1.84 14.99 6.58
C LEU A 102 1.45 13.52 6.84
N PRO A 103 1.70 12.97 8.05
CA PRO A 103 1.50 11.55 8.33
C PRO A 103 0.06 11.07 8.11
N ILE A 104 -0.94 11.91 8.38
CA ILE A 104 -2.35 11.53 8.21
C ILE A 104 -2.69 11.35 6.73
N PRO A 105 -2.45 12.34 5.83
CA PRO A 105 -2.59 12.11 4.39
C PRO A 105 -1.73 10.94 3.88
N SER A 106 -0.53 10.75 4.42
CA SER A 106 0.38 9.67 4.01
C SER A 106 -0.16 8.28 4.31
N SER A 107 -1.00 8.13 5.35
CA SER A 107 -1.63 6.86 5.70
C SER A 107 -2.68 6.36 4.69
N ILE A 108 -3.06 7.23 3.74
CA ILE A 108 -3.94 6.89 2.60
C ILE A 108 -3.21 7.02 1.25
N GLY A 109 -1.88 7.05 1.26
CA GLY A 109 -1.06 7.12 0.05
C GLY A 109 -0.91 8.53 -0.54
N GLN A 110 -1.37 9.57 0.16
CA GLN A 110 -1.15 10.97 -0.17
C GLN A 110 0.12 11.50 0.53
N GLY A 111 0.22 12.80 0.74
CA GLY A 111 1.40 13.41 1.36
C GLY A 111 2.56 13.53 0.37
N THR A 112 3.77 13.28 0.84
CA THR A 112 5.00 13.42 0.02
C THR A 112 5.52 12.09 -0.54
N ASN A 113 4.74 11.01 -0.45
CA ASN A 113 5.08 9.72 -1.06
C ASN A 113 5.27 9.86 -2.58
N ASN A 114 6.37 9.32 -3.10
CA ASN A 114 6.64 9.29 -4.54
C ASN A 114 7.41 8.01 -4.91
N TYR A 115 6.77 7.14 -5.69
CA TYR A 115 7.29 5.83 -6.06
C TYR A 115 7.21 5.63 -7.57
N THR A 116 8.15 4.87 -8.11
CA THR A 116 8.08 4.41 -9.51
C THR A 116 7.03 3.30 -9.66
N THR A 117 6.56 3.10 -10.87
CA THR A 117 5.63 1.98 -11.19
C THR A 117 6.25 0.63 -10.86
N THR A 118 7.56 0.47 -11.04
CA THR A 118 8.31 -0.75 -10.69
C THR A 118 8.34 -1.01 -9.20
N GLN A 119 8.52 0.04 -8.38
CA GLN A 119 8.42 -0.08 -6.92
C GLN A 119 7.02 -0.48 -6.46
N LEU A 120 5.98 0.09 -7.05
CA LEU A 120 4.60 -0.30 -6.78
C LEU A 120 4.32 -1.73 -7.23
N ALA A 121 4.87 -2.18 -8.36
CA ALA A 121 4.75 -3.57 -8.82
C ALA A 121 5.42 -4.54 -7.82
N ARG A 122 6.64 -4.22 -7.35
CA ARG A 122 7.33 -4.98 -6.29
C ARG A 122 6.49 -5.05 -5.02
N TYR A 123 5.95 -3.92 -4.58
CA TYR A 123 5.08 -3.84 -3.40
C TYR A 123 3.85 -4.74 -3.52
N VAL A 124 3.14 -4.68 -4.65
CA VAL A 124 1.95 -5.52 -4.88
C VAL A 124 2.34 -7.01 -4.95
N THR A 125 3.46 -7.35 -5.58
CA THR A 125 3.98 -8.71 -5.62
C THR A 125 4.31 -9.23 -4.22
N THR A 126 4.92 -8.39 -3.36
CA THR A 126 5.22 -8.73 -1.97
C THR A 126 3.94 -9.01 -1.16
N ILE A 127 2.88 -8.24 -1.37
CA ILE A 127 1.57 -8.54 -0.77
C ILE A 127 1.04 -9.88 -1.30
N ALA A 128 1.05 -10.09 -2.61
CA ALA A 128 0.47 -11.27 -3.24
C ALA A 128 1.14 -12.58 -2.81
N ASN A 129 2.43 -12.55 -2.49
CA ASN A 129 3.20 -13.73 -2.07
C ASN A 129 3.38 -13.82 -0.53
N SER A 130 2.66 -13.00 0.24
CA SER A 130 2.69 -13.01 1.71
C SER A 130 4.05 -12.65 2.32
N GLY A 131 4.76 -11.70 1.71
CA GLY A 131 5.89 -11.01 2.36
C GLY A 131 7.28 -11.27 1.79
N THR A 132 7.44 -12.04 0.71
CA THR A 132 8.74 -12.14 0.04
C THR A 132 8.98 -10.93 -0.85
N VAL A 133 10.01 -10.16 -0.55
CA VAL A 133 10.43 -9.01 -1.35
C VAL A 133 11.51 -9.45 -2.34
N TYR A 134 11.34 -9.13 -3.61
CA TYR A 134 12.29 -9.46 -4.66
C TYR A 134 13.06 -8.22 -5.15
N ASN A 135 14.33 -8.40 -5.48
CA ASN A 135 14.98 -7.55 -6.47
C ASN A 135 14.40 -7.91 -7.84
N LEU A 136 14.01 -6.91 -8.59
CA LEU A 136 13.40 -7.15 -9.89
C LEU A 136 14.45 -7.21 -10.99
N SER A 137 14.12 -7.88 -12.09
CA SER A 137 14.92 -7.91 -13.32
C SER A 137 13.99 -7.84 -14.52
N LEU A 138 14.39 -7.09 -15.53
CA LEU A 138 13.71 -7.04 -16.84
C LEU A 138 14.33 -8.05 -17.81
N LEU A 139 15.53 -8.53 -17.49
CA LEU A 139 16.27 -9.47 -18.32
C LEU A 139 16.06 -10.89 -17.80
N GLN A 140 15.58 -11.77 -18.66
CA GLN A 140 15.39 -13.16 -18.33
C GLN A 140 16.50 -14.03 -18.94
N LYS A 141 16.79 -13.80 -20.22
CA LYS A 141 17.84 -14.52 -20.95
C LYS A 141 18.20 -13.78 -22.24
N ALA A 142 19.37 -14.09 -22.79
CA ALA A 142 19.76 -13.70 -24.12
C ALA A 142 19.94 -14.96 -24.99
N THR A 143 19.61 -14.86 -26.26
CA THR A 143 19.79 -15.94 -27.24
C THR A 143 20.56 -15.43 -28.45
N ASP A 144 21.30 -16.33 -29.12
CA ASP A 144 21.90 -16.08 -30.42
C ASP A 144 20.84 -16.10 -31.55
N SER A 145 21.29 -15.90 -32.79
CA SER A 145 20.40 -15.91 -33.97
C SER A 145 19.75 -17.26 -34.24
N ASP A 146 20.31 -18.33 -33.69
CA ASP A 146 19.83 -19.72 -33.87
C ASP A 146 18.91 -20.14 -32.69
N GLY A 147 18.72 -19.24 -31.70
CA GLY A 147 17.86 -19.45 -30.54
C GLY A 147 18.53 -20.14 -29.37
N ASN A 148 19.85 -20.36 -29.41
CA ASN A 148 20.58 -20.94 -28.28
C ASN A 148 20.83 -19.90 -27.20
N ASP A 149 20.78 -20.29 -25.95
CA ASP A 149 21.06 -19.41 -24.82
C ASP A 149 22.51 -18.96 -24.82
N ILE A 150 22.73 -17.66 -24.64
CA ILE A 150 24.05 -17.04 -24.50
C ILE A 150 24.33 -16.92 -23.00
N ASP A 151 25.49 -17.46 -22.58
CA ASP A 151 25.99 -17.21 -21.21
C ASP A 151 26.43 -15.74 -21.10
N MET A 152 25.71 -14.97 -20.29
CA MET A 152 25.97 -13.56 -20.04
C MET A 152 26.85 -13.33 -18.81
N GLY A 153 27.37 -14.41 -18.19
CA GLY A 153 28.27 -14.33 -17.04
C GLY A 153 27.62 -13.87 -15.73
N ALA A 154 26.29 -13.78 -15.69
CA ALA A 154 25.53 -13.47 -14.51
C ALA A 154 24.14 -14.14 -14.58
N ASP A 155 23.60 -14.53 -13.44
CA ASP A 155 22.21 -14.96 -13.34
C ASP A 155 21.31 -13.73 -13.42
N PHE A 156 20.48 -13.67 -14.46
CA PHE A 156 19.45 -12.67 -14.64
C PHE A 156 18.11 -13.27 -14.23
N GLY A 157 17.43 -12.55 -13.38
CA GLY A 157 16.14 -12.96 -12.87
C GLY A 157 15.88 -12.38 -11.48
N PRO A 158 14.66 -12.47 -11.00
CA PRO A 158 14.33 -11.94 -9.68
C PRO A 158 15.05 -12.76 -8.60
N THR A 159 15.75 -12.07 -7.71
CA THR A 159 16.38 -12.65 -6.52
C THR A 159 15.66 -12.21 -5.27
N VAL A 160 15.61 -13.03 -4.22
CA VAL A 160 15.02 -12.63 -2.94
C VAL A 160 15.89 -11.54 -2.31
N ASN A 161 15.29 -10.38 -2.06
CA ASN A 161 15.90 -9.29 -1.31
C ASN A 161 15.77 -9.54 0.19
N SER A 162 14.52 -9.76 0.65
CA SER A 162 14.21 -9.99 2.06
C SER A 162 12.88 -10.72 2.21
N GLU A 163 12.66 -11.27 3.39
CA GLU A 163 11.39 -11.87 3.80
C GLU A 163 10.85 -11.10 5.03
N MET A 164 9.56 -10.80 5.01
CA MET A 164 8.89 -10.09 6.09
C MET A 164 8.41 -11.07 7.15
N ASP A 165 8.86 -10.87 8.39
CA ASP A 165 8.35 -11.62 9.54
C ASP A 165 6.99 -11.06 9.99
N VAL A 166 5.93 -11.48 9.31
CA VAL A 166 4.53 -11.08 9.56
C VAL A 166 3.67 -12.33 9.65
N ASP A 167 2.86 -12.42 10.70
CA ASP A 167 1.96 -13.55 10.92
C ASP A 167 1.02 -13.77 9.71
N SER A 168 0.87 -15.03 9.29
CA SER A 168 0.07 -15.40 8.12
C SER A 168 -1.38 -14.90 8.20
N SER A 169 -1.96 -14.86 9.39
CA SER A 169 -3.32 -14.37 9.60
C SER A 169 -3.51 -12.89 9.21
N ILE A 170 -2.43 -12.10 9.24
CA ILE A 170 -2.46 -10.70 8.80
C ILE A 170 -2.52 -10.63 7.27
N TRP A 171 -1.74 -11.48 6.58
CA TRP A 171 -1.81 -11.60 5.13
C TRP A 171 -3.19 -12.04 4.67
N ASP A 172 -3.78 -13.03 5.34
CA ASP A 172 -5.14 -13.52 5.03
C ASP A 172 -6.17 -12.39 5.07
N LEU A 173 -6.12 -11.51 6.09
CA LEU A 173 -7.02 -10.36 6.20
C LEU A 173 -6.81 -9.34 5.07
N VAL A 174 -5.57 -9.09 4.68
CA VAL A 174 -5.25 -8.17 3.57
C VAL A 174 -5.75 -8.77 2.25
N HIS A 175 -5.45 -10.05 1.99
CA HIS A 175 -5.91 -10.75 0.79
C HIS A 175 -7.42 -10.81 0.70
N GLU A 176 -8.12 -11.12 1.81
CA GLU A 176 -9.59 -11.10 1.87
C GLU A 176 -10.15 -9.72 1.52
N GLY A 177 -9.58 -8.65 2.10
CA GLY A 177 -9.98 -7.28 1.81
C GLY A 177 -9.79 -6.94 0.34
N MET A 178 -8.61 -7.25 -0.23
CA MET A 178 -8.31 -7.02 -1.64
C MET A 178 -9.17 -7.87 -2.59
N ARG A 179 -9.50 -9.11 -2.20
CA ARG A 179 -10.44 -9.95 -2.96
C ARG A 179 -11.82 -9.31 -3.03
N LYS A 180 -12.32 -8.78 -1.90
CA LYS A 180 -13.63 -8.10 -1.83
C LYS A 180 -13.68 -6.79 -2.60
N VAL A 181 -12.57 -6.09 -2.79
CA VAL A 181 -12.53 -4.93 -3.71
C VAL A 181 -13.01 -5.34 -5.10
N ILE A 182 -12.62 -6.49 -5.59
CA ILE A 182 -12.99 -6.98 -6.93
C ILE A 182 -14.36 -7.67 -6.89
N SER A 183 -14.52 -8.69 -6.04
CA SER A 183 -15.69 -9.58 -6.07
C SER A 183 -16.98 -8.96 -5.55
N VAL A 184 -16.88 -7.91 -4.75
CA VAL A 184 -18.06 -7.22 -4.19
C VAL A 184 -18.20 -5.81 -4.74
N SER A 185 -17.17 -4.96 -4.54
CA SER A 185 -17.27 -3.55 -4.90
C SER A 185 -17.17 -3.28 -6.40
N ASN A 186 -16.52 -4.16 -7.16
CA ASN A 186 -16.34 -4.05 -8.62
C ASN A 186 -16.85 -5.27 -9.40
N ALA A 187 -17.77 -6.03 -8.83
CA ALA A 187 -18.32 -7.26 -9.44
C ALA A 187 -18.96 -7.03 -10.82
N THR A 188 -19.44 -5.83 -11.10
CA THR A 188 -19.99 -5.47 -12.43
C THR A 188 -18.93 -5.35 -13.51
N ILE A 189 -17.69 -5.00 -13.13
CA ILE A 189 -16.54 -4.86 -14.05
C ILE A 189 -15.84 -6.22 -14.20
N PHE A 190 -15.72 -6.95 -13.08
CA PHE A 190 -15.03 -8.23 -12.98
C PHE A 190 -16.02 -9.32 -12.51
N PRO A 191 -16.89 -9.84 -13.39
CA PRO A 191 -17.90 -10.82 -13.01
C PRO A 191 -17.26 -12.16 -12.59
N GLU A 192 -17.97 -12.93 -11.76
CA GLU A 192 -17.55 -14.26 -11.31
C GLU A 192 -17.31 -15.26 -12.46
N SER A 193 -17.83 -14.98 -13.65
CA SER A 193 -17.61 -15.79 -14.86
C SER A 193 -16.18 -15.68 -15.41
N TRP A 194 -15.36 -14.79 -14.90
CA TRP A 194 -13.95 -14.72 -15.30
C TRP A 194 -13.20 -15.99 -14.91
N PRO A 195 -12.30 -16.49 -15.77
CA PRO A 195 -11.62 -17.76 -15.56
C PRO A 195 -10.58 -17.73 -14.44
N VAL A 196 -10.27 -16.56 -13.88
CA VAL A 196 -9.29 -16.34 -12.81
C VAL A 196 -9.88 -15.46 -11.71
N GLU A 197 -9.51 -15.76 -10.49
CA GLU A 197 -9.83 -14.91 -9.34
C GLU A 197 -8.87 -13.72 -9.29
N LEU A 198 -9.42 -12.53 -9.16
CA LEU A 198 -8.66 -11.29 -9.07
C LEU A 198 -8.77 -10.70 -7.67
N SER A 199 -7.68 -10.12 -7.20
CA SER A 199 -7.62 -9.26 -6.03
C SER A 199 -7.01 -7.92 -6.41
N GLY A 200 -7.40 -6.85 -5.76
CA GLY A 200 -6.90 -5.53 -6.13
C GLY A 200 -7.15 -4.48 -5.07
N LYS A 201 -6.64 -3.29 -5.35
CA LYS A 201 -6.90 -2.09 -4.57
C LYS A 201 -7.08 -0.91 -5.50
N THR A 202 -8.17 -0.18 -5.34
CA THR A 202 -8.40 1.07 -6.06
C THR A 202 -7.53 2.18 -5.47
N GLY A 203 -7.07 3.10 -6.32
CA GLY A 203 -6.35 4.30 -5.92
C GLY A 203 -6.92 5.53 -6.62
N THR A 204 -7.00 6.64 -5.91
CA THR A 204 -7.33 7.95 -6.46
C THR A 204 -6.42 8.97 -5.78
N ALA A 205 -5.48 9.52 -6.55
CA ALA A 205 -4.62 10.60 -6.07
C ALA A 205 -5.29 11.95 -6.33
N GLN A 206 -5.18 12.87 -5.37
CA GLN A 206 -5.48 14.28 -5.59
C GLN A 206 -4.19 14.96 -6.06
N GLU A 207 -4.16 15.36 -7.32
CA GLU A 207 -3.08 16.19 -7.84
C GLU A 207 -3.44 17.66 -7.69
N ASP A 208 -2.43 18.47 -7.40
CA ASP A 208 -2.59 19.91 -7.33
C ASP A 208 -2.92 20.44 -8.75
N ARG A 209 -4.07 21.09 -8.91
CA ARG A 209 -4.56 21.61 -10.21
C ARG A 209 -3.60 22.61 -10.87
N THR A 210 -2.54 23.01 -10.19
CA THR A 210 -1.53 23.96 -10.69
C THR A 210 -0.44 23.27 -11.52
N ARG A 211 -0.45 21.92 -11.66
CA ARG A 211 0.53 21.13 -12.42
C ARG A 211 -0.06 20.45 -13.68
N ALA A 212 -1.20 20.86 -14.15
CA ALA A 212 -1.76 20.43 -15.43
C ALA A 212 -1.29 21.33 -16.56
#